data_1cb7013ac69d7413bf07f2094d027e5f
#
_entry.id   1cb7013ac69d7413bf07f2094d027e5f
#
_cell.length_a   1.000
_cell.length_b   1.000
_cell.length_c   1.000
_cell.angle_alpha   90.00
_cell.angle_beta   90.00
_cell.angle_gamma   90.00
#
_symmetry.space_group_name_H-M   'P 1'
#
loop_
_entity.id
_entity.type
_entity.pdbx_description
1 polymer ?
#
loop_
_entity_poly.entity_id
_entity_poly.type
_entity_poly.pdbx_seq_one_letter_code
_entity_poly.pdbx_strand_id
1 'polypeptide(L)'
;MNPRKGPAAWPERLQLDYEVSARMGAIPVRASGQLQWLLQGDLYEASLTMRLPLVGARTQRSRGRLLPMGVQPLAFSDQTRRLRRFELDWAAQRYRYQRDNEAAQDGPLQAGTQDRLSLFFELARRLRLQPPVADALWTVPVLGTSGVQPWTLRLRAQEPTETPAGLLPAWRLERHNTQPEDTRMSLWLAEATHFLPVRILLQEPDGDWADQRLRQLPQA
;
A
#
# COMPACT_ATOMS: atom_id res chain seq x y z
N MET A 1 25.25 -27.64 -3.69
CA MET A 1 23.80 -27.57 -3.94
C MET A 1 23.19 -26.91 -2.71
N ASN A 2 22.98 -25.59 -2.74
CA ASN A 2 22.56 -24.83 -1.56
C ASN A 2 21.03 -25.01 -1.40
N PRO A 3 20.50 -25.46 -0.26
CA PRO A 3 19.06 -25.57 -0.08
C PRO A 3 18.46 -24.17 -0.20
N ARG A 4 17.63 -23.94 -1.20
CA ARG A 4 16.85 -22.71 -1.32
C ARG A 4 16.06 -22.56 -0.02
N LYS A 5 16.42 -21.57 0.80
CA LYS A 5 15.58 -21.12 1.91
C LYS A 5 14.18 -20.88 1.31
N GLY A 6 13.18 -21.57 1.82
CA GLY A 6 11.78 -21.29 1.49
C GLY A 6 11.49 -19.79 1.69
N PRO A 7 10.44 -19.24 1.08
CA PRO A 7 10.12 -17.84 1.23
C PRO A 7 10.09 -17.50 2.72
N ALA A 8 10.98 -16.59 3.15
CA ALA A 8 11.08 -16.23 4.56
C ALA A 8 9.67 -15.85 5.06
N ALA A 9 9.27 -16.41 6.22
CA ALA A 9 7.96 -16.12 6.79
C ALA A 9 7.74 -14.61 6.92
N TRP A 10 6.50 -14.15 6.85
CA TRP A 10 6.18 -12.76 7.16
C TRP A 10 6.61 -12.46 8.60
N PRO A 11 7.20 -11.29 8.88
CA PRO A 11 7.49 -10.90 10.25
C PRO A 11 6.17 -10.78 11.03
N GLU A 12 6.17 -11.19 12.30
CA GLU A 12 5.01 -10.99 13.16
C GLU A 12 4.73 -9.51 13.40
N ARG A 13 5.80 -8.70 13.44
CA ARG A 13 5.73 -7.24 13.59
C ARG A 13 6.71 -6.57 12.67
N LEU A 14 6.29 -5.47 12.06
CA LEU A 14 7.17 -4.61 11.28
C LEU A 14 6.72 -3.15 11.43
N GLN A 15 7.67 -2.26 11.54
CA GLN A 15 7.45 -0.83 11.48
C GLN A 15 8.42 -0.20 10.49
N LEU A 16 7.89 0.64 9.62
CA LEU A 16 8.66 1.46 8.68
C LEU A 16 8.30 2.93 8.91
N ASP A 17 9.32 3.73 9.20
CA ASP A 17 9.17 5.17 9.39
C ASP A 17 9.63 5.91 8.12
N TYR A 18 8.85 6.91 7.70
CA TYR A 18 9.10 7.67 6.47
C TYR A 18 9.29 9.14 6.75
N GLU A 19 10.23 9.76 6.04
CA GLU A 19 10.20 11.19 5.78
C GLU A 19 9.30 11.47 4.59
N VAL A 20 8.43 12.46 4.73
CA VAL A 20 7.46 12.82 3.69
C VAL A 20 7.73 14.24 3.26
N SER A 21 8.01 14.39 1.97
CA SER A 21 8.00 15.69 1.29
C SER A 21 6.76 15.74 0.40
N ALA A 22 6.05 16.85 0.41
CA ALA A 22 4.86 17.01 -0.39
C ALA A 22 4.74 18.45 -0.91
N ARG A 23 3.92 18.64 -1.93
CA ARG A 23 3.44 19.93 -2.39
C ARG A 23 1.92 19.92 -2.43
N MET A 24 1.31 20.94 -1.85
CA MET A 24 -0.13 21.15 -1.84
C MET A 24 -0.41 22.54 -2.39
N GLY A 25 -0.84 22.62 -3.64
CA GLY A 25 -0.87 23.86 -4.40
C GLY A 25 0.55 24.45 -4.54
N ALA A 26 0.77 25.67 -4.05
CA ALA A 26 2.07 26.32 -4.04
C ALA A 26 2.90 26.06 -2.76
N ILE A 27 2.34 25.33 -1.78
CA ILE A 27 2.93 25.20 -0.44
C ILE A 27 3.76 23.91 -0.34
N PRO A 28 5.08 24.00 -0.08
CA PRO A 28 5.88 22.84 0.26
C PRO A 28 5.54 22.39 1.69
N VAL A 29 5.34 21.08 1.86
CA VAL A 29 4.99 20.47 3.15
C VAL A 29 6.02 19.41 3.49
N ARG A 30 6.49 19.41 4.75
CA ARG A 30 7.24 18.30 5.32
C ARG A 30 6.39 17.61 6.38
N ALA A 31 6.40 16.29 6.33
CA ALA A 31 5.59 15.45 7.19
C ALA A 31 6.37 14.21 7.61
N SER A 32 5.81 13.42 8.49
CA SER A 32 6.30 12.08 8.82
C SER A 32 5.24 11.03 8.51
N GLY A 33 5.69 9.86 8.08
CA GLY A 33 4.84 8.69 7.83
C GLY A 33 5.29 7.52 8.69
N GLN A 34 4.36 6.64 9.04
CA GLN A 34 4.64 5.39 9.74
C GLN A 34 3.72 4.30 9.23
N LEU A 35 4.31 3.24 8.68
CA LEU A 35 3.63 1.99 8.32
C LEU A 35 3.89 0.98 9.44
N GLN A 36 2.82 0.38 9.96
CA GLN A 36 2.89 -0.68 10.95
C GLN A 36 2.18 -1.93 10.42
N TRP A 37 2.72 -3.07 10.76
CA TRP A 37 2.19 -4.38 10.46
C TRP A 37 2.28 -5.27 11.69
N LEU A 38 1.20 -5.98 11.97
CA LEU A 38 1.11 -7.01 13.00
C LEU A 38 0.44 -8.24 12.38
N LEU A 39 1.04 -9.42 12.59
CA LEU A 39 0.51 -10.70 12.17
C LEU A 39 0.40 -11.63 13.39
N GLN A 40 -0.80 -12.17 13.62
CA GLN A 40 -1.10 -13.13 14.67
C GLN A 40 -1.82 -14.35 14.06
N GLY A 41 -1.08 -15.45 13.89
CA GLY A 41 -1.56 -16.56 13.09
C GLY A 41 -1.77 -16.17 11.64
N ASP A 42 -2.99 -16.25 11.15
CA ASP A 42 -3.40 -15.79 9.82
C ASP A 42 -4.03 -14.38 9.82
N LEU A 43 -4.26 -13.79 10.99
CA LEU A 43 -4.87 -12.47 11.10
C LEU A 43 -3.80 -11.37 11.03
N TYR A 44 -4.00 -10.40 10.15
CA TYR A 44 -3.14 -9.22 10.10
C TYR A 44 -3.90 -7.95 10.48
N GLU A 45 -3.15 -7.04 11.05
CA GLU A 45 -3.51 -5.62 11.21
C GLU A 45 -2.40 -4.76 10.63
N ALA A 46 -2.77 -3.79 9.81
CA ALA A 46 -1.85 -2.83 9.23
C ALA A 46 -2.37 -1.40 9.41
N SER A 47 -1.46 -0.46 9.60
CA SER A 47 -1.80 0.96 9.60
C SER A 47 -0.73 1.78 8.88
N LEU A 48 -1.16 2.80 8.15
CA LEU A 48 -0.30 3.85 7.58
C LEU A 48 -0.79 5.19 8.09
N THR A 49 0.02 5.85 8.90
CA THR A 49 -0.29 7.17 9.47
C THR A 49 0.67 8.20 8.90
N MET A 50 0.14 9.26 8.31
CA MET A 50 0.89 10.45 7.91
C MET A 50 0.51 11.60 8.83
N ARG A 51 1.51 12.27 9.42
CA ARG A 51 1.33 13.43 10.30
C ARG A 51 1.85 14.69 9.60
N LEU A 52 0.92 15.56 9.25
CA LEU A 52 1.20 16.85 8.62
C LEU A 52 1.16 17.94 9.70
N PRO A 53 2.22 18.74 9.85
CA PRO A 53 2.21 19.88 10.77
C PRO A 53 1.01 20.79 10.46
N LEU A 54 0.32 21.26 11.50
CA LEU A 54 -0.81 22.20 11.44
C LEU A 54 -2.08 21.68 10.73
N VAL A 55 -2.00 20.62 9.94
CA VAL A 55 -3.14 20.07 9.16
C VAL A 55 -3.78 18.89 9.86
N GLY A 56 -3.02 18.18 10.70
CA GLY A 56 -3.47 16.99 11.40
C GLY A 56 -2.87 15.69 10.83
N ALA A 57 -3.56 14.59 11.03
CA ALA A 57 -3.10 13.29 10.58
C ALA A 57 -4.09 12.65 9.60
N ARG A 58 -3.55 11.87 8.65
CA ARG A 58 -4.31 10.88 7.90
C ARG A 58 -3.87 9.50 8.36
N THR A 59 -4.83 8.66 8.73
CA THR A 59 -4.56 7.29 9.13
C THR A 59 -5.40 6.33 8.30
N GLN A 60 -4.72 5.43 7.63
CA GLN A 60 -5.32 4.28 6.97
C GLN A 60 -5.11 3.04 7.85
N ARG A 61 -6.13 2.20 7.98
CA ARG A 61 -6.04 0.91 8.68
C ARG A 61 -6.66 -0.16 7.81
N SER A 62 -5.98 -1.30 7.72
CA SER A 62 -6.47 -2.50 7.06
C SER A 62 -6.33 -3.67 8.02
N ARG A 63 -7.35 -4.50 8.10
CA ARG A 63 -7.31 -5.77 8.84
C ARG A 63 -7.90 -6.87 7.99
N GLY A 64 -7.38 -8.07 8.15
CA GLY A 64 -7.83 -9.21 7.36
C GLY A 64 -7.04 -10.46 7.64
N ARG A 65 -6.94 -11.33 6.64
CA ARG A 65 -6.23 -12.61 6.73
C ARG A 65 -5.10 -12.67 5.71
N LEU A 66 -4.02 -13.29 6.13
CA LEU A 66 -2.92 -13.69 5.26
C LEU A 66 -3.09 -15.19 4.94
N LEU A 67 -3.66 -15.47 3.78
CA LEU A 67 -3.93 -16.83 3.33
C LEU A 67 -2.83 -17.32 2.38
N PRO A 68 -2.68 -18.64 2.18
CA PRO A 68 -1.73 -19.17 1.20
C PRO A 68 -1.92 -18.57 -0.22
N MET A 69 -3.15 -18.27 -0.59
CA MET A 69 -3.51 -17.74 -1.91
C MET A 69 -3.33 -16.21 -2.03
N GLY A 70 -3.23 -15.47 -0.92
CA GLY A 70 -3.10 -14.01 -0.96
C GLY A 70 -3.51 -13.30 0.33
N VAL A 71 -3.35 -12.00 0.29
CA VAL A 71 -3.86 -11.11 1.34
C VAL A 71 -5.37 -10.92 1.12
N GLN A 72 -6.16 -11.17 2.15
CA GLN A 72 -7.61 -11.05 2.12
C GLN A 72 -8.07 -10.01 3.14
N PRO A 73 -8.26 -8.74 2.74
CA PRO A 73 -8.78 -7.72 3.63
C PRO A 73 -10.23 -8.00 4.02
N LEU A 74 -10.56 -7.73 5.29
CA LEU A 74 -11.93 -7.83 5.84
C LEU A 74 -12.49 -6.45 6.16
N ALA A 75 -11.65 -5.51 6.54
CA ALA A 75 -12.06 -4.13 6.79
C ALA A 75 -10.93 -3.16 6.49
N PHE A 76 -11.31 -2.01 5.96
CA PHE A 76 -10.40 -0.90 5.70
C PHE A 76 -11.02 0.42 6.17
N SER A 77 -10.22 1.31 6.70
CA SER A 77 -10.64 2.67 7.01
C SER A 77 -9.59 3.70 6.58
N ASP A 78 -10.06 4.86 6.15
CA ASP A 78 -9.24 6.03 5.79
C ASP A 78 -9.79 7.25 6.53
N GLN A 79 -9.08 7.65 7.56
CA GLN A 79 -9.40 8.76 8.45
C GLN A 79 -8.57 9.99 8.09
N THR A 80 -9.25 11.04 7.69
CA THR A 80 -8.74 12.41 7.59
C THR A 80 -9.60 13.28 8.52
N ARG A 81 -10.11 14.42 8.04
CA ARG A 81 -11.23 15.14 8.70
C ARG A 81 -12.52 14.32 8.64
N ARG A 82 -12.65 13.46 7.65
CA ARG A 82 -13.77 12.53 7.44
C ARG A 82 -13.28 11.11 7.57
N LEU A 83 -14.13 10.23 8.06
CA LEU A 83 -13.87 8.81 8.19
C LEU A 83 -14.58 8.04 7.08
N ARG A 84 -13.82 7.29 6.30
CA ARG A 84 -14.33 6.33 5.31
C ARG A 84 -14.11 4.94 5.85
N ARG A 85 -15.14 4.12 5.87
CA ARG A 85 -15.08 2.71 6.31
C ARG A 85 -15.50 1.83 5.16
N PHE A 86 -14.82 0.69 5.06
CA PHE A 86 -15.11 -0.37 4.11
C PHE A 86 -15.12 -1.69 4.86
N GLU A 87 -16.14 -2.48 4.65
CA GLU A 87 -16.27 -3.85 5.13
C GLU A 87 -16.35 -4.76 3.91
N LEU A 88 -15.64 -5.88 3.93
CA LEU A 88 -15.56 -6.84 2.83
C LEU A 88 -16.08 -8.19 3.30
N ASP A 89 -17.28 -8.54 2.84
CA ASP A 89 -17.90 -9.86 3.10
C ASP A 89 -17.60 -10.79 1.93
N TRP A 90 -16.64 -11.66 2.14
CA TRP A 90 -16.20 -12.63 1.14
C TRP A 90 -17.19 -13.77 0.93
N ALA A 91 -17.99 -14.11 1.93
CA ALA A 91 -19.01 -15.13 1.81
C ALA A 91 -20.20 -14.63 0.97
N ALA A 92 -20.62 -13.40 1.19
CA ALA A 92 -21.66 -12.75 0.40
C ALA A 92 -21.15 -12.16 -0.92
N GLN A 93 -19.83 -12.13 -1.16
CA GLN A 93 -19.17 -11.47 -2.30
C GLN A 93 -19.61 -10.03 -2.47
N ARG A 94 -19.68 -9.28 -1.38
CA ARG A 94 -20.09 -7.88 -1.34
C ARG A 94 -19.16 -7.06 -0.46
N TYR A 95 -19.00 -5.78 -0.82
CA TYR A 95 -18.44 -4.79 0.09
C TYR A 95 -19.50 -3.81 0.54
N ARG A 96 -19.27 -3.18 1.70
CA ARG A 96 -20.03 -2.06 2.24
C ARG A 96 -19.09 -0.88 2.43
N TYR A 97 -19.47 0.29 1.91
CA TYR A 97 -18.76 1.55 2.07
C TYR A 97 -19.61 2.56 2.81
N GLN A 98 -19.05 3.25 3.78
CA GLN A 98 -19.69 4.32 4.50
C GLN A 98 -18.74 5.49 4.76
N ARG A 99 -19.19 6.71 4.53
CA ARG A 99 -18.48 7.95 4.86
C ARG A 99 -19.16 8.63 6.02
N ASP A 100 -18.44 8.83 7.15
CA ASP A 100 -18.99 9.40 8.39
C ASP A 100 -20.32 8.70 8.79
N ASN A 101 -21.39 9.45 8.87
CA ASN A 101 -22.73 8.95 9.17
C ASN A 101 -23.67 8.97 7.93
N GLU A 102 -23.11 9.10 6.72
CA GLU A 102 -23.89 9.05 5.49
C GLU A 102 -24.45 7.63 5.26
N ALA A 103 -25.44 7.52 4.38
CA ALA A 103 -25.99 6.24 3.99
C ALA A 103 -24.89 5.34 3.41
N ALA A 104 -24.88 4.08 3.84
CA ALA A 104 -23.93 3.10 3.32
C ALA A 104 -24.24 2.76 1.85
N GLN A 105 -23.19 2.47 1.09
CA GLN A 105 -23.27 2.01 -0.28
C GLN A 105 -22.68 0.58 -0.33
N ASP A 106 -23.39 -0.31 -0.98
CA ASP A 106 -22.96 -1.68 -1.16
C ASP A 106 -22.64 -1.97 -2.62
N GLY A 107 -21.70 -2.87 -2.87
CA GLY A 107 -21.37 -3.29 -4.22
C GLY A 107 -20.76 -4.69 -4.30
N PRO A 108 -20.56 -5.22 -5.51
CA PRO A 108 -19.97 -6.53 -5.70
C PRO A 108 -18.49 -6.55 -5.34
N LEU A 109 -18.06 -7.63 -4.70
CA LEU A 109 -16.68 -7.91 -4.36
C LEU A 109 -16.11 -8.94 -5.35
N GLN A 110 -14.93 -8.67 -5.89
CA GLN A 110 -14.22 -9.58 -6.81
C GLN A 110 -13.16 -10.38 -6.07
N ALA A 111 -12.88 -11.59 -6.52
CA ALA A 111 -11.80 -12.39 -5.94
C ALA A 111 -10.46 -11.65 -6.02
N GLY A 112 -9.70 -11.68 -4.94
CA GLY A 112 -8.39 -11.02 -4.84
C GLY A 112 -8.45 -9.49 -4.67
N THR A 113 -9.66 -8.91 -4.44
CA THR A 113 -9.78 -7.46 -4.16
C THR A 113 -8.92 -7.05 -2.97
N GLN A 114 -8.17 -5.98 -3.16
CA GLN A 114 -7.37 -5.34 -2.13
C GLN A 114 -7.95 -3.97 -1.77
N ASP A 115 -7.78 -3.53 -0.53
CA ASP A 115 -7.87 -2.12 -0.20
C ASP A 115 -6.54 -1.41 -0.53
N ARG A 116 -6.49 -0.08 -0.39
CA ARG A 116 -5.32 0.72 -0.75
C ARG A 116 -4.09 0.42 0.11
N LEU A 117 -4.25 -0.11 1.33
CA LEU A 117 -3.14 -0.45 2.21
C LEU A 117 -2.75 -1.93 2.09
N SER A 118 -3.73 -2.84 2.04
CA SER A 118 -3.48 -4.28 1.83
C SER A 118 -2.80 -4.56 0.49
N LEU A 119 -2.98 -3.71 -0.51
CA LEU A 119 -2.29 -3.78 -1.80
C LEU A 119 -0.76 -3.85 -1.63
N PHE A 120 -0.16 -3.09 -0.71
CA PHE A 120 1.29 -3.13 -0.50
C PHE A 120 1.78 -4.51 -0.06
N PHE A 121 1.01 -5.16 0.80
CA PHE A 121 1.34 -6.49 1.31
C PHE A 121 1.11 -7.58 0.24
N GLU A 122 0.07 -7.46 -0.58
CA GLU A 122 -0.15 -8.37 -1.71
C GLU A 122 0.95 -8.24 -2.76
N LEU A 123 1.40 -7.04 -3.09
CA LEU A 123 2.51 -6.81 -4.02
C LEU A 123 3.83 -7.36 -3.45
N ALA A 124 4.11 -7.12 -2.18
CA ALA A 124 5.27 -7.68 -1.48
C ALA A 124 5.24 -9.22 -1.49
N ARG A 125 4.07 -9.83 -1.24
CA ARG A 125 3.89 -11.28 -1.32
C ARG A 125 4.23 -11.82 -2.71
N ARG A 126 3.75 -11.18 -3.76
CA ARG A 126 4.04 -11.61 -5.15
C ARG A 126 5.53 -11.59 -5.45
N LEU A 127 6.24 -10.51 -5.08
CA LEU A 127 7.69 -10.41 -5.27
C LEU A 127 8.48 -11.45 -4.47
N ARG A 128 7.96 -11.91 -3.34
CA ARG A 128 8.60 -12.94 -2.50
C ARG A 128 8.40 -14.35 -3.04
N LEU A 129 7.27 -14.62 -3.66
CA LEU A 129 6.90 -15.96 -4.13
C LEU A 129 7.40 -16.26 -5.54
N GLN A 130 7.55 -15.25 -6.36
CA GLN A 130 7.93 -15.40 -7.77
C GLN A 130 9.13 -14.51 -8.08
N PRO A 131 10.13 -15.02 -8.84
CA PRO A 131 11.19 -14.17 -9.33
C PRO A 131 10.61 -13.00 -10.10
N PRO A 132 10.99 -11.76 -9.77
CA PRO A 132 10.49 -10.59 -10.47
C PRO A 132 10.92 -10.60 -11.94
N VAL A 133 9.99 -10.32 -12.84
CA VAL A 133 10.24 -10.16 -14.27
C VAL A 133 9.97 -8.72 -14.66
N ALA A 134 11.00 -8.04 -15.16
CA ALA A 134 10.86 -6.65 -15.61
C ALA A 134 9.79 -6.54 -16.72
N ASP A 135 9.08 -5.42 -16.70
CA ASP A 135 7.94 -5.10 -17.57
C ASP A 135 6.71 -6.00 -17.45
N ALA A 136 6.69 -6.93 -16.48
CA ALA A 136 5.47 -7.66 -16.14
C ALA A 136 4.34 -6.71 -15.72
N LEU A 137 3.14 -7.03 -16.18
CA LEU A 137 1.91 -6.32 -15.82
C LEU A 137 1.14 -7.14 -14.79
N TRP A 138 0.84 -6.51 -13.65
CA TRP A 138 0.04 -7.11 -12.58
C TRP A 138 -1.27 -6.35 -12.46
N THR A 139 -2.37 -7.02 -12.72
CA THR A 139 -3.70 -6.44 -12.47
C THR A 139 -4.21 -6.93 -11.12
N VAL A 140 -4.67 -6.00 -10.31
CA VAL A 140 -5.23 -6.23 -8.98
C VAL A 140 -6.53 -5.44 -8.87
N PRO A 141 -7.66 -6.07 -8.51
CA PRO A 141 -8.87 -5.33 -8.19
C PRO A 141 -8.66 -4.55 -6.88
N VAL A 142 -8.89 -3.25 -6.90
CA VAL A 142 -8.68 -2.36 -5.75
C VAL A 142 -9.99 -1.66 -5.39
N LEU A 143 -10.38 -1.77 -4.12
CA LEU A 143 -11.58 -1.13 -3.59
C LEU A 143 -11.30 0.33 -3.22
N GLY A 144 -12.07 1.22 -3.77
CA GLY A 144 -12.08 2.65 -3.50
C GLY A 144 -13.49 3.19 -3.30
N THR A 145 -13.62 4.51 -3.18
CA THR A 145 -14.92 5.18 -2.98
C THR A 145 -15.88 5.04 -4.16
N SER A 146 -15.38 4.75 -5.34
CA SER A 146 -16.17 4.48 -6.56
C SER A 146 -16.35 2.98 -6.84
N GLY A 147 -16.11 2.12 -5.84
CA GLY A 147 -16.21 0.68 -5.97
C GLY A 147 -14.89 0.00 -6.28
N VAL A 148 -14.98 -1.27 -6.71
CA VAL A 148 -13.83 -2.08 -7.10
C VAL A 148 -13.40 -1.73 -8.51
N GLN A 149 -12.14 -1.32 -8.69
CA GLN A 149 -11.56 -0.96 -9.98
C GLN A 149 -10.29 -1.78 -10.24
N PRO A 150 -10.04 -2.24 -11.48
CA PRO A 150 -8.79 -2.92 -11.81
C PRO A 150 -7.64 -1.91 -11.86
N TRP A 151 -6.63 -2.12 -11.00
CA TRP A 151 -5.37 -1.39 -11.08
C TRP A 151 -4.32 -2.27 -11.76
N THR A 152 -3.80 -1.80 -12.88
CA THR A 152 -2.68 -2.45 -13.56
C THR A 152 -1.39 -1.77 -13.11
N LEU A 153 -0.46 -2.57 -12.57
CA LEU A 153 0.85 -2.10 -12.15
C LEU A 153 1.91 -2.73 -13.06
N ARG A 154 2.80 -1.89 -13.59
CA ARG A 154 3.95 -2.34 -14.37
C ARG A 154 5.15 -2.46 -13.45
N LEU A 155 5.72 -3.65 -13.38
CA LEU A 155 6.97 -3.90 -12.69
C LEU A 155 8.14 -3.45 -13.57
N ARG A 156 8.90 -2.46 -13.11
CA ARG A 156 10.14 -2.01 -13.76
C ARG A 156 11.32 -2.83 -13.26
N ALA A 157 12.49 -2.62 -13.87
CA ALA A 157 13.72 -3.21 -13.38
C ALA A 157 14.04 -2.77 -11.95
N GLN A 158 14.85 -3.55 -11.25
CA GLN A 158 15.44 -3.14 -9.99
C GLN A 158 16.39 -1.96 -10.22
N GLU A 159 16.26 -0.92 -9.41
CA GLU A 159 17.08 0.29 -9.49
C GLU A 159 17.59 0.72 -8.10
N PRO A 160 18.77 1.36 -8.02
CA PRO A 160 19.22 2.01 -6.80
C PRO A 160 18.25 3.14 -6.44
N THR A 161 17.69 3.09 -5.23
CA THR A 161 16.71 4.07 -4.75
C THR A 161 17.24 4.81 -3.55
N GLU A 162 17.39 6.12 -3.70
CA GLU A 162 17.87 6.98 -2.62
C GLU A 162 16.77 7.22 -1.58
N THR A 163 17.10 6.95 -0.32
CA THR A 163 16.25 7.21 0.85
C THR A 163 17.12 7.74 2.00
N PRO A 164 16.55 8.38 3.03
CA PRO A 164 17.27 8.69 4.26
C PRO A 164 17.93 7.46 4.93
N ALA A 165 17.38 6.26 4.72
CA ALA A 165 17.98 5.00 5.18
C ALA A 165 19.20 4.56 4.37
N GLY A 166 19.54 5.27 3.29
CA GLY A 166 20.63 4.96 2.37
C GLY A 166 20.15 4.60 0.96
N LEU A 167 21.09 4.16 0.15
CA LEU A 167 20.85 3.70 -1.22
C LEU A 167 20.42 2.23 -1.19
N LEU A 168 19.18 1.95 -1.55
CA LEU A 168 18.59 0.61 -1.47
C LEU A 168 18.23 0.10 -2.87
N PRO A 169 18.62 -1.13 -3.24
CA PRO A 169 18.14 -1.74 -4.47
C PRO A 169 16.65 -2.07 -4.32
N ALA A 170 15.82 -1.50 -5.17
CA ALA A 170 14.37 -1.67 -5.09
C ALA A 170 13.74 -1.90 -6.46
N TRP A 171 12.71 -2.73 -6.50
CA TRP A 171 11.85 -2.94 -7.66
C TRP A 171 10.83 -1.81 -7.74
N ARG A 172 10.77 -1.14 -8.87
CA ARG A 172 9.80 -0.07 -9.09
C ARG A 172 8.53 -0.61 -9.71
N LEU A 173 7.39 -0.36 -9.08
CA LEU A 173 6.06 -0.60 -9.65
C LEU A 173 5.37 0.72 -9.95
N GLU A 174 4.85 0.86 -11.16
CA GLU A 174 4.13 2.04 -11.60
C GLU A 174 2.68 1.66 -11.92
N ARG A 175 1.74 2.39 -11.33
CA ARG A 175 0.34 2.26 -11.73
C ARG A 175 0.19 2.78 -13.16
N HIS A 176 -0.34 1.93 -14.03
CA HIS A 176 -0.76 2.32 -15.37
C HIS A 176 -2.12 3.01 -15.27
N ASN A 177 -2.11 4.32 -15.42
CA ASN A 177 -3.34 5.11 -15.40
C ASN A 177 -4.07 4.99 -16.72
N THR A 178 -5.39 4.83 -16.67
CA THR A 178 -6.25 4.76 -17.86
C THR A 178 -6.90 6.11 -18.15
N GLN A 179 -6.99 6.98 -17.15
CA GLN A 179 -7.58 8.31 -17.25
C GLN A 179 -6.56 9.37 -16.84
N PRO A 180 -6.56 10.55 -17.49
CA PRO A 180 -5.68 11.66 -17.13
C PRO A 180 -5.87 12.16 -15.69
N GLU A 181 -7.09 12.01 -15.15
CA GLU A 181 -7.49 12.44 -13.80
C GLU A 181 -7.06 11.47 -12.70
N ASP A 182 -6.52 10.31 -13.07
CA ASP A 182 -6.04 9.34 -12.11
C ASP A 182 -4.75 9.81 -11.41
N THR A 183 -4.70 9.66 -10.09
CA THR A 183 -3.47 9.80 -9.31
C THR A 183 -2.40 8.84 -9.84
N ARG A 184 -1.25 9.36 -10.24
CA ARG A 184 -0.08 8.53 -10.58
C ARG A 184 0.55 8.00 -9.31
N MET A 185 0.84 6.70 -9.28
CA MET A 185 1.47 6.04 -8.15
C MET A 185 2.70 5.28 -8.62
N SER A 186 3.81 5.52 -7.93
CA SER A 186 5.04 4.72 -8.06
C SER A 186 5.46 4.21 -6.69
N LEU A 187 5.81 2.94 -6.62
CA LEU A 187 6.25 2.24 -5.42
C LEU A 187 7.62 1.63 -5.67
N TRP A 188 8.54 1.77 -4.73
CA TRP A 188 9.84 1.10 -4.75
C TRP A 188 9.89 0.10 -3.61
N LEU A 189 9.96 -1.18 -3.96
CA LEU A 189 9.85 -2.31 -3.05
C LEU A 189 11.21 -3.00 -2.91
N ALA A 190 11.79 -3.00 -1.69
CA ALA A 190 13.11 -3.52 -1.43
C ALA A 190 13.08 -4.79 -0.58
N GLU A 191 13.98 -5.74 -0.84
CA GLU A 191 14.11 -6.97 -0.05
C GLU A 191 14.42 -6.66 1.42
N ALA A 192 15.22 -5.62 1.68
CA ALA A 192 15.58 -5.16 3.03
C ALA A 192 14.37 -4.79 3.91
N THR A 193 13.20 -4.54 3.32
CA THR A 193 11.93 -4.28 4.02
C THR A 193 10.87 -5.35 3.76
N HIS A 194 11.30 -6.59 3.48
CA HIS A 194 10.39 -7.67 3.07
C HIS A 194 9.56 -7.34 1.83
N PHE A 195 10.11 -6.58 0.89
CA PHE A 195 9.45 -6.01 -0.29
C PHE A 195 8.30 -5.04 0.03
N LEU A 196 8.21 -4.53 1.26
CA LEU A 196 7.36 -3.37 1.52
C LEU A 196 8.01 -2.10 0.96
N PRO A 197 7.22 -1.06 0.66
CA PRO A 197 7.73 0.13 -0.01
C PRO A 197 8.81 0.85 0.81
N VAL A 198 9.98 1.08 0.22
CA VAL A 198 11.01 1.99 0.74
C VAL A 198 10.79 3.42 0.23
N ARG A 199 10.01 3.56 -0.85
CA ARG A 199 9.55 4.85 -1.36
C ARG A 199 8.16 4.72 -1.94
N ILE A 200 7.31 5.73 -1.70
CA ILE A 200 5.96 5.85 -2.24
C ILE A 200 5.83 7.25 -2.82
N LEU A 201 5.62 7.35 -4.12
CA LEU A 201 5.38 8.63 -4.80
C LEU A 201 3.96 8.65 -5.35
N LEU A 202 3.20 9.65 -4.91
CA LEU A 202 1.86 9.95 -5.41
C LEU A 202 1.91 11.32 -6.10
N GLN A 203 1.31 11.41 -7.28
CA GLN A 203 1.22 12.66 -8.05
C GLN A 203 -0.21 12.83 -8.53
N GLU A 204 -0.84 13.91 -8.09
CA GLU A 204 -2.20 14.24 -8.49
C GLU A 204 -2.21 15.02 -9.82
N PRO A 205 -3.31 14.98 -10.58
CA PRO A 205 -3.41 15.67 -11.87
C PRO A 205 -3.26 17.19 -11.77
N ASP A 206 -3.64 17.79 -10.65
CA ASP A 206 -3.53 19.22 -10.37
C ASP A 206 -2.10 19.68 -10.04
N GLY A 207 -1.14 18.73 -10.03
CA GLY A 207 0.27 18.97 -9.76
C GLY A 207 0.68 18.83 -8.30
N ASP A 208 -0.25 18.49 -7.40
CA ASP A 208 0.08 18.11 -6.03
C ASP A 208 0.81 16.77 -6.02
N TRP A 209 1.72 16.61 -5.08
CA TRP A 209 2.46 15.35 -4.94
C TRP A 209 2.87 15.09 -3.49
N ALA A 210 3.09 13.83 -3.18
CA ALA A 210 3.66 13.37 -1.92
C ALA A 210 4.70 12.27 -2.19
N ASP A 211 5.92 12.45 -1.71
CA ASP A 211 7.04 11.52 -1.78
C ASP A 211 7.42 11.08 -0.36
N GLN A 212 7.15 9.82 -0.05
CA GLN A 212 7.44 9.20 1.22
C GLN A 212 8.67 8.32 1.05
N ARG A 213 9.74 8.57 1.81
CA ARG A 213 11.01 7.84 1.72
C ARG A 213 11.37 7.24 3.07
N LEU A 214 11.78 5.99 3.06
CA LEU A 214 12.17 5.25 4.26
C LEU A 214 13.26 6.00 5.03
N ARG A 215 13.00 6.26 6.32
CA ARG A 215 13.90 7.01 7.18
C ARG A 215 15.05 6.17 7.71
N GLN A 216 14.75 4.92 8.07
CA GLN A 216 15.73 3.96 8.58
C GLN A 216 15.26 2.53 8.29
N LEU A 217 16.20 1.60 8.16
CA LEU A 217 15.86 0.18 8.04
C LEU A 217 15.22 -0.32 9.34
N PRO A 218 14.26 -1.28 9.25
CA PRO A 218 13.70 -1.90 10.44
C PRO A 218 14.81 -2.59 11.25
N GLN A 219 14.74 -2.46 12.57
CA GLN A 219 15.61 -3.22 13.46
C GLN A 219 15.20 -4.70 13.41
N ALA A 220 16.19 -5.57 13.35
CA ALA A 220 16.00 -7.03 13.32
C ALA A 220 15.43 -7.53 14.66
#